data_8be6a257158fde1395d0fc8947fbaa89
#
_entry.id   8be6a257158fde1395d0fc8947fbaa89
#
_cell.length_a   1.000
_cell.length_b   1.000
_cell.length_c   1.000
_cell.angle_alpha   90.00
_cell.angle_beta   90.00
_cell.angle_gamma   90.00
#
_symmetry.space_group_name_H-M   'P 1'
#
loop_
_entity.id
_entity.type
_entity.pdbx_description
1 polymer ?
#
loop_
_entity_poly.entity_id
_entity_poly.type
_entity_poly.pdbx_seq_one_letter_code
_entity_poly.pdbx_strand_id
1 'polypeptide(L)'
;MNPTPIHPKLAEITERIIERSRPTREKYLAKIRSAKQMGRLERNQLGCSNLAHGYASMPKSIKIEMLQDTVPNLGIITAYNDMVSAHQPFKDFPDQIKDEAQKNGATAQVAGGTPAMCDGITQGYAGMELSLFSRDVIAMSTAIGLSHQMFDGSLFMGVCDKIVPGLMIGALSFGHIPGIFVPAGPMSSGIGNKEKARTRQLFAEGKVGRDALLESEMGSYHSPGTCTFYGTANSNQMMMEMMGVHLPAAAFVHPYTDLREALTRYAAGHLARGIKNGTIKPLGEMLTEKSFINALIGLMATGGSTNHTMHLVAMARAAGVILNWDDFDEISSIIPLLIRVYPNGKADVNHFTAAGGLPFVIRELLDAGLLHDDVDTVVGHGMRHYTKEPFLIDGKLEWREAPETSGNDDILRKADNPFSPDGGLRLMKGNIGRGVIKVSAVREGCRIIEAPAIVFNDQREVLAAFERGELERDFVCVVRYQGPRANGMPELHKLTPPLGILQDRGFKVALLTDGRMSGASGKVPASIHMTPEALMGGNIAKIRTGDLIRFDSVTGELNVLINEAEWNAREVEHIDLSANQQGCGRELFSNFRSMTSSAETGAMSFGGEFA
;
A
#
# COMPACT_ATOMS: atom_id res chain seq x y z
N MET A 1 32.05 -8.87 6.54
CA MET A 1 32.34 -7.71 5.66
C MET A 1 32.02 -6.45 6.46
N ASN A 2 32.81 -5.38 6.34
CA ASN A 2 32.39 -4.11 6.92
C ASN A 2 31.12 -3.64 6.19
N PRO A 3 30.11 -3.09 6.90
CA PRO A 3 28.90 -2.60 6.26
C PRO A 3 29.25 -1.50 5.25
N THR A 4 28.63 -1.54 4.09
CA THR A 4 28.77 -0.49 3.07
C THR A 4 28.23 0.82 3.64
N PRO A 5 28.97 1.93 3.56
CA PRO A 5 28.48 3.23 4.04
C PRO A 5 27.19 3.60 3.30
N ILE A 6 26.25 4.20 4.04
CA ILE A 6 25.00 4.68 3.44
C ILE A 6 25.29 5.81 2.45
N HIS A 7 24.55 5.87 1.35
CA HIS A 7 24.67 6.92 0.34
C HIS A 7 24.51 8.32 0.98
N PRO A 8 25.41 9.29 0.74
CA PRO A 8 25.42 10.57 1.45
C PRO A 8 24.09 11.33 1.35
N LYS A 9 23.45 11.35 0.18
CA LYS A 9 22.16 12.04 0.01
C LYS A 9 21.04 11.32 0.76
N LEU A 10 21.07 9.98 0.83
CA LEU A 10 20.11 9.22 1.62
C LEU A 10 20.28 9.50 3.12
N ALA A 11 21.53 9.60 3.60
CA ALA A 11 21.81 9.97 4.98
C ALA A 11 21.26 11.38 5.31
N GLU A 12 21.49 12.36 4.44
CA GLU A 12 20.96 13.72 4.58
C GLU A 12 19.42 13.75 4.68
N ILE A 13 18.73 13.02 3.77
CA ILE A 13 17.26 12.94 3.77
C ILE A 13 16.77 12.26 5.06
N THR A 14 17.44 11.19 5.49
CA THR A 14 17.11 10.46 6.71
C THR A 14 17.20 11.37 7.94
N GLU A 15 18.29 12.10 8.11
CA GLU A 15 18.46 13.04 9.24
C GLU A 15 17.39 14.14 9.22
N ARG A 16 17.06 14.68 8.06
CA ARG A 16 15.97 15.67 7.91
C ARG A 16 14.62 15.10 8.33
N ILE A 17 14.30 13.85 7.96
CA ILE A 17 13.06 13.18 8.37
C ILE A 17 13.06 12.94 9.88
N ILE A 18 14.16 12.47 10.47
CA ILE A 18 14.31 12.26 11.91
C ILE A 18 14.08 13.58 12.66
N GLU A 19 14.76 14.65 12.25
CA GLU A 19 14.64 15.95 12.90
C GLU A 19 13.21 16.50 12.83
N ARG A 20 12.59 16.45 11.66
CA ARG A 20 11.20 16.88 11.45
C ARG A 20 10.21 16.06 12.27
N SER A 21 10.45 14.77 12.42
CA SER A 21 9.56 13.83 13.15
C SER A 21 9.75 13.88 14.65
N ARG A 22 10.89 14.38 15.15
CA ARG A 22 11.29 14.31 16.57
C ARG A 22 10.16 14.66 17.56
N PRO A 23 9.46 15.79 17.44
CA PRO A 23 8.41 16.16 18.42
C PRO A 23 7.25 15.17 18.46
N THR A 24 6.77 14.72 17.31
CA THR A 24 5.64 13.79 17.19
C THR A 24 6.06 12.37 17.57
N ARG A 25 7.27 11.99 17.18
CA ARG A 25 7.85 10.68 17.48
C ARG A 25 8.10 10.49 18.98
N GLU A 26 8.69 11.47 19.65
CA GLU A 26 8.91 11.44 21.10
C GLU A 26 7.59 11.34 21.87
N LYS A 27 6.58 12.10 21.45
CA LYS A 27 5.22 12.02 22.03
C LYS A 27 4.60 10.63 21.86
N TYR A 28 4.72 10.05 20.67
CA TYR A 28 4.25 8.69 20.39
C TYR A 28 4.98 7.65 21.25
N LEU A 29 6.32 7.70 21.30
CA LEU A 29 7.11 6.78 22.11
C LEU A 29 6.82 6.89 23.60
N ALA A 30 6.63 8.10 24.12
CA ALA A 30 6.21 8.33 25.51
C ALA A 30 4.85 7.67 25.80
N LYS A 31 3.88 7.82 24.89
CA LYS A 31 2.56 7.20 24.98
C LYS A 31 2.63 5.67 25.06
N ILE A 32 3.34 5.02 24.13
CA ILE A 32 3.41 3.54 24.11
C ILE A 32 4.22 2.99 25.28
N ARG A 33 5.29 3.68 25.72
CA ARG A 33 6.06 3.29 26.89
C ARG A 33 5.25 3.38 28.18
N SER A 34 4.38 4.40 28.31
CA SER A 34 3.49 4.51 29.47
C SER A 34 2.42 3.42 29.49
N ALA A 35 2.00 2.89 28.34
CA ALA A 35 1.04 1.81 28.23
C ALA A 35 1.67 0.43 28.55
N LYS A 36 2.99 0.29 28.36
CA LYS A 36 3.72 -0.99 28.59
C LYS A 36 3.90 -1.24 30.09
N GLN A 37 3.35 -2.34 30.58
CA GLN A 37 3.63 -2.80 31.94
C GLN A 37 4.84 -3.73 31.96
N MET A 38 5.92 -3.29 32.62
CA MET A 38 7.15 -4.09 32.71
C MET A 38 6.91 -5.38 33.53
N GLY A 39 7.23 -6.53 32.92
CA GLY A 39 7.26 -7.83 33.56
C GLY A 39 5.89 -8.48 33.84
N ARG A 40 4.80 -7.92 33.31
CA ARG A 40 3.46 -8.50 33.41
C ARG A 40 2.82 -8.68 32.04
N LEU A 41 2.01 -9.74 31.91
CA LEU A 41 1.16 -9.92 30.73
C LEU A 41 0.03 -8.88 30.73
N GLU A 42 -0.41 -8.44 29.54
CA GLU A 42 -1.43 -7.40 29.38
C GLU A 42 -2.72 -7.71 30.17
N ARG A 43 -3.20 -8.95 30.08
CA ARG A 43 -4.42 -9.38 30.77
C ARG A 43 -4.34 -9.35 32.30
N ASN A 44 -3.15 -9.36 32.88
CA ASN A 44 -2.98 -9.33 34.34
C ASN A 44 -3.38 -7.99 34.97
N GLN A 45 -3.70 -7.00 34.15
CA GLN A 45 -4.28 -5.72 34.56
C GLN A 45 -5.80 -5.82 34.78
N LEU A 46 -6.44 -6.86 34.25
CA LEU A 46 -7.89 -7.02 34.26
C LEU A 46 -8.36 -7.64 35.59
N GLY A 47 -9.51 -7.19 36.07
CA GLY A 47 -10.17 -7.77 37.24
C GLY A 47 -10.70 -9.19 36.96
N CYS A 48 -10.94 -9.98 38.02
CA CYS A 48 -11.39 -11.37 37.91
C CYS A 48 -12.66 -11.54 37.06
N SER A 49 -13.63 -10.64 37.18
CA SER A 49 -14.86 -10.67 36.38
C SER A 49 -14.56 -10.46 34.89
N ASN A 50 -13.68 -9.52 34.56
CA ASN A 50 -13.26 -9.23 33.18
C ASN A 50 -12.57 -10.46 32.56
N LEU A 51 -11.63 -11.05 33.31
CA LEU A 51 -10.92 -12.28 32.88
C LEU A 51 -11.89 -13.45 32.66
N ALA A 52 -12.87 -13.63 33.59
CA ALA A 52 -13.87 -14.69 33.45
C ALA A 52 -14.66 -14.57 32.13
N HIS A 53 -15.04 -13.34 31.73
CA HIS A 53 -15.69 -13.08 30.44
C HIS A 53 -14.74 -13.41 29.27
N GLY A 54 -13.49 -12.98 29.33
CA GLY A 54 -12.48 -13.26 28.29
C GLY A 54 -12.18 -14.76 28.11
N TYR A 55 -12.29 -15.54 29.19
CA TYR A 55 -12.05 -16.99 29.17
C TYR A 55 -13.31 -17.81 28.86
N ALA A 56 -14.50 -17.23 28.96
CA ALA A 56 -15.76 -17.99 28.88
C ALA A 56 -15.93 -18.79 27.59
N SER A 57 -15.50 -18.26 26.46
CA SER A 57 -15.59 -18.90 25.14
C SER A 57 -14.52 -19.96 24.86
N MET A 58 -13.49 -20.06 25.69
CA MET A 58 -12.36 -20.98 25.46
C MET A 58 -12.69 -22.42 25.83
N PRO A 59 -12.09 -23.42 25.13
CA PRO A 59 -12.10 -24.81 25.60
C PRO A 59 -11.50 -24.94 27.02
N LYS A 60 -11.96 -25.94 27.78
CA LYS A 60 -11.57 -26.12 29.18
C LYS A 60 -10.03 -26.27 29.35
N SER A 61 -9.37 -26.98 28.43
CA SER A 61 -7.90 -27.16 28.43
C SER A 61 -7.18 -25.82 28.32
N ILE A 62 -7.61 -24.97 27.37
CA ILE A 62 -7.03 -23.64 27.13
C ILE A 62 -7.27 -22.71 28.34
N LYS A 63 -8.46 -22.76 28.96
CA LYS A 63 -8.74 -22.00 30.21
C LYS A 63 -7.73 -22.31 31.31
N ILE A 64 -7.38 -23.59 31.49
CA ILE A 64 -6.43 -23.99 32.53
C ILE A 64 -5.04 -23.41 32.25
N GLU A 65 -4.60 -23.41 30.99
CA GLU A 65 -3.33 -22.80 30.60
C GLU A 65 -3.36 -21.27 30.81
N MET A 66 -4.45 -20.59 30.42
CA MET A 66 -4.64 -19.15 30.58
C MET A 66 -4.71 -18.64 32.02
N LEU A 67 -4.98 -19.52 32.99
CA LEU A 67 -4.91 -19.19 34.42
C LEU A 67 -3.47 -19.03 34.92
N GLN A 68 -2.48 -19.44 34.13
CA GLN A 68 -1.06 -19.26 34.48
C GLN A 68 -0.61 -17.86 34.05
N ASP A 69 -0.09 -17.08 34.96
CA ASP A 69 0.37 -15.71 34.76
C ASP A 69 1.59 -15.57 33.81
N THR A 70 2.14 -16.71 33.37
CA THR A 70 3.32 -16.79 32.51
C THR A 70 3.03 -17.23 31.08
N VAL A 71 1.80 -17.62 30.78
CA VAL A 71 1.39 -18.10 29.44
C VAL A 71 0.90 -16.91 28.59
N PRO A 72 1.61 -16.48 27.54
CA PRO A 72 1.16 -15.39 26.68
C PRO A 72 -0.12 -15.77 25.92
N ASN A 73 -0.94 -14.77 25.63
CA ASN A 73 -2.08 -14.90 24.74
C ASN A 73 -1.89 -14.03 23.49
N LEU A 74 -1.95 -14.64 22.33
CA LEU A 74 -1.76 -13.96 21.05
C LEU A 74 -3.12 -13.53 20.47
N GLY A 75 -3.24 -12.26 20.08
CA GLY A 75 -4.36 -11.77 19.32
C GLY A 75 -4.23 -12.11 17.83
N ILE A 76 -5.31 -12.54 17.21
CA ILE A 76 -5.39 -12.75 15.77
C ILE A 76 -6.37 -11.71 15.22
N ILE A 77 -5.86 -10.73 14.49
CA ILE A 77 -6.68 -9.77 13.74
C ILE A 77 -6.70 -10.24 12.29
N THR A 78 -7.86 -10.63 11.80
CA THR A 78 -8.00 -11.21 10.45
C THR A 78 -8.94 -10.40 9.58
N ALA A 79 -8.56 -10.23 8.32
CA ALA A 79 -9.40 -9.69 7.27
C ALA A 79 -9.95 -10.79 6.35
N TYR A 80 -10.16 -12.01 6.87
CA TYR A 80 -10.78 -13.10 6.13
C TYR A 80 -12.08 -12.66 5.46
N ASN A 81 -12.27 -13.08 4.20
CA ASN A 81 -13.45 -12.76 3.42
C ASN A 81 -13.60 -13.76 2.26
N ASP A 82 -14.76 -14.41 2.16
CA ASP A 82 -15.03 -15.40 1.11
C ASP A 82 -15.15 -14.80 -0.30
N MET A 83 -15.62 -13.55 -0.39
CA MET A 83 -15.84 -12.87 -1.66
C MET A 83 -14.53 -12.27 -2.23
N VAL A 84 -13.62 -11.86 -1.36
CA VAL A 84 -12.38 -11.19 -1.77
C VAL A 84 -11.28 -12.24 -1.93
N SER A 85 -10.93 -12.59 -3.18
CA SER A 85 -9.97 -13.66 -3.51
C SER A 85 -8.65 -13.57 -2.74
N ALA A 86 -8.15 -12.34 -2.53
CA ALA A 86 -6.91 -12.10 -1.79
C ALA A 86 -7.00 -12.47 -0.30
N HIS A 87 -8.20 -12.48 0.29
CA HIS A 87 -8.42 -12.70 1.72
C HIS A 87 -9.06 -14.05 2.03
N GLN A 88 -9.56 -14.75 1.02
CA GLN A 88 -10.13 -16.09 1.18
C GLN A 88 -9.12 -17.09 1.79
N PRO A 89 -7.81 -17.07 1.46
CA PRO A 89 -6.85 -17.99 2.06
C PRO A 89 -6.70 -17.88 3.58
N PHE A 90 -7.08 -16.75 4.18
CA PHE A 90 -7.02 -16.57 5.63
C PHE A 90 -8.00 -17.42 6.44
N LYS A 91 -8.89 -18.17 5.78
CA LYS A 91 -9.89 -19.00 6.44
C LYS A 91 -9.28 -19.94 7.48
N ASP A 92 -8.23 -20.64 7.10
CA ASP A 92 -7.65 -21.72 7.91
C ASP A 92 -6.45 -21.27 8.77
N PHE A 93 -5.93 -20.07 8.54
CA PHE A 93 -4.75 -19.55 9.26
C PHE A 93 -4.97 -19.44 10.78
N PRO A 94 -6.13 -18.99 11.29
CA PRO A 94 -6.36 -18.91 12.74
C PRO A 94 -6.16 -20.24 13.46
N ASP A 95 -6.58 -21.35 12.88
CA ASP A 95 -6.44 -22.67 13.51
C ASP A 95 -4.99 -23.16 13.46
N GLN A 96 -4.25 -22.89 12.37
CA GLN A 96 -2.82 -23.13 12.28
C GLN A 96 -2.04 -22.34 13.35
N ILE A 97 -2.40 -21.08 13.56
CA ILE A 97 -1.80 -20.19 14.55
C ILE A 97 -2.08 -20.66 15.97
N LYS A 98 -3.33 -21.01 16.28
CA LYS A 98 -3.71 -21.53 17.62
C LYS A 98 -2.97 -22.81 17.97
N ASP A 99 -2.92 -23.75 17.04
CA ASP A 99 -2.21 -25.03 17.19
C ASP A 99 -0.72 -24.80 17.46
N GLU A 100 -0.09 -23.91 16.68
CA GLU A 100 1.35 -23.65 16.85
C GLU A 100 1.67 -22.81 18.09
N ALA A 101 0.81 -21.86 18.46
CA ALA A 101 0.96 -21.12 19.71
C ALA A 101 0.93 -22.06 20.91
N GLN A 102 0.01 -23.03 20.95
CA GLN A 102 -0.09 -24.03 22.02
C GLN A 102 1.17 -24.88 22.11
N LYS A 103 1.72 -25.38 21.00
CA LYS A 103 3.00 -26.12 20.98
C LYS A 103 4.16 -25.31 21.54
N ASN A 104 4.11 -24.00 21.49
CA ASN A 104 5.13 -23.09 22.02
C ASN A 104 4.79 -22.54 23.42
N GLY A 105 3.78 -23.10 24.11
CA GLY A 105 3.38 -22.71 25.46
C GLY A 105 2.76 -21.31 25.52
N ALA A 106 1.97 -20.96 24.53
CA ALA A 106 1.14 -19.77 24.43
C ALA A 106 -0.28 -20.17 24.01
N THR A 107 -1.22 -19.25 24.15
CA THR A 107 -2.56 -19.40 23.60
C THR A 107 -2.80 -18.36 22.51
N ALA A 108 -3.82 -18.56 21.68
CA ALA A 108 -4.20 -17.56 20.67
C ALA A 108 -5.72 -17.51 20.51
N GLN A 109 -6.24 -16.31 20.29
CA GLN A 109 -7.66 -16.06 20.05
C GLN A 109 -7.84 -15.12 18.85
N VAL A 110 -8.87 -15.37 18.05
CA VAL A 110 -9.33 -14.37 17.09
C VAL A 110 -9.91 -13.20 17.89
N ALA A 111 -9.22 -12.07 17.84
CA ALA A 111 -9.59 -10.86 18.57
C ALA A 111 -10.68 -10.07 17.84
N GLY A 112 -10.83 -10.30 16.53
CA GLY A 112 -11.85 -9.69 15.70
C GLY A 112 -11.56 -9.86 14.22
N GLY A 113 -12.62 -9.77 13.40
CA GLY A 113 -12.55 -9.64 11.96
C GLY A 113 -12.54 -8.16 11.57
N THR A 114 -11.68 -7.80 10.63
CA THR A 114 -11.73 -6.51 9.98
C THR A 114 -12.38 -6.66 8.60
N PRO A 115 -13.10 -5.63 8.09
CA PRO A 115 -13.65 -5.71 6.75
C PRO A 115 -12.54 -5.81 5.70
N ALA A 116 -12.84 -6.42 4.56
CA ALA A 116 -11.99 -6.38 3.38
C ALA A 116 -12.79 -5.88 2.19
N MET A 117 -12.21 -4.97 1.40
CA MET A 117 -12.82 -4.42 0.21
C MET A 117 -11.90 -4.63 -0.99
N CYS A 118 -12.44 -5.10 -2.11
CA CYS A 118 -11.71 -5.30 -3.34
C CYS A 118 -12.03 -4.20 -4.35
N ASP A 119 -11.05 -3.37 -4.66
CA ASP A 119 -11.18 -2.31 -5.66
C ASP A 119 -11.49 -2.86 -7.05
N GLY A 120 -11.01 -4.07 -7.37
CA GLY A 120 -11.34 -4.73 -8.62
C GLY A 120 -12.83 -5.02 -8.79
N ILE A 121 -13.54 -5.36 -7.70
CA ILE A 121 -14.99 -5.61 -7.72
C ILE A 121 -15.78 -4.30 -7.81
N THR A 122 -15.37 -3.27 -7.05
CA THR A 122 -16.14 -2.02 -6.90
C THR A 122 -15.82 -0.96 -7.95
N GLN A 123 -14.79 -1.19 -8.77
CA GLN A 123 -14.25 -0.20 -9.70
C GLN A 123 -15.28 0.32 -10.71
N GLY A 124 -15.47 1.64 -10.70
CA GLY A 124 -16.43 2.35 -11.54
C GLY A 124 -17.88 2.27 -11.06
N TYR A 125 -18.10 1.79 -9.83
CA TYR A 125 -19.40 1.78 -9.15
C TYR A 125 -19.35 2.58 -7.85
N ALA A 126 -20.53 2.94 -7.34
CA ALA A 126 -20.66 3.78 -6.14
C ALA A 126 -19.93 3.23 -4.90
N GLY A 127 -19.85 1.89 -4.75
CA GLY A 127 -19.11 1.25 -3.66
C GLY A 127 -17.63 1.61 -3.64
N MET A 128 -17.04 1.99 -4.78
CA MET A 128 -15.65 2.40 -4.86
C MET A 128 -15.32 3.65 -4.04
N GLU A 129 -16.30 4.53 -3.82
CA GLU A 129 -16.18 5.75 -3.03
C GLU A 129 -15.97 5.47 -1.53
N LEU A 130 -16.23 4.24 -1.07
CA LEU A 130 -15.98 3.80 0.30
C LEU A 130 -14.58 3.19 0.49
N SER A 131 -13.87 2.91 -0.61
CA SER A 131 -12.63 2.15 -0.57
C SER A 131 -11.54 2.81 0.26
N LEU A 132 -11.29 4.13 0.09
CA LEU A 132 -10.31 4.85 0.89
C LEU A 132 -10.65 4.80 2.39
N PHE A 133 -11.91 5.04 2.73
CA PHE A 133 -12.40 5.06 4.11
C PHE A 133 -12.36 3.68 4.76
N SER A 134 -12.44 2.60 3.98
CA SER A 134 -12.31 1.24 4.53
C SER A 134 -10.98 1.03 5.24
N ARG A 135 -9.90 1.72 4.85
CA ARG A 135 -8.60 1.72 5.56
C ARG A 135 -8.77 2.19 7.01
N ASP A 136 -9.48 3.28 7.18
CA ASP A 136 -9.66 3.90 8.49
C ASP A 136 -10.64 3.10 9.36
N VAL A 137 -11.67 2.50 8.75
CA VAL A 137 -12.56 1.54 9.43
C VAL A 137 -11.79 0.30 9.90
N ILE A 138 -10.87 -0.21 9.09
CA ILE A 138 -10.01 -1.35 9.45
C ILE A 138 -9.10 -0.98 10.63
N ALA A 139 -8.53 0.22 10.64
CA ALA A 139 -7.72 0.71 11.75
C ALA A 139 -8.54 0.78 13.06
N MET A 140 -9.76 1.33 13.00
CA MET A 140 -10.67 1.39 14.15
C MET A 140 -11.12 0.00 14.60
N SER A 141 -11.43 -0.90 13.66
CA SER A 141 -11.81 -2.29 13.95
C SER A 141 -10.66 -3.05 14.63
N THR A 142 -9.42 -2.87 14.16
CA THR A 142 -8.22 -3.40 14.79
C THR A 142 -8.08 -2.88 16.23
N ALA A 143 -8.26 -1.58 16.42
CA ALA A 143 -8.20 -0.96 17.74
C ALA A 143 -9.29 -1.51 18.69
N ILE A 144 -10.52 -1.72 18.22
CA ILE A 144 -11.58 -2.35 19.02
C ILE A 144 -11.15 -3.75 19.47
N GLY A 145 -10.61 -4.58 18.57
CA GLY A 145 -10.14 -5.92 18.91
C GLY A 145 -9.07 -5.92 20.00
N LEU A 146 -8.04 -5.09 19.83
CA LEU A 146 -6.91 -5.00 20.76
C LEU A 146 -7.26 -4.29 22.09
N SER A 147 -8.26 -3.41 22.11
CA SER A 147 -8.67 -2.66 23.30
C SER A 147 -9.19 -3.52 24.46
N HIS A 148 -9.44 -4.81 24.22
CA HIS A 148 -9.82 -5.75 25.27
C HIS A 148 -8.67 -6.06 26.25
N GLN A 149 -7.42 -5.69 25.95
CA GLN A 149 -6.24 -5.88 26.79
C GLN A 149 -5.98 -7.36 27.19
N MET A 150 -6.42 -8.28 26.34
CA MET A 150 -6.28 -9.72 26.53
C MET A 150 -5.02 -10.29 25.89
N PHE A 151 -4.27 -9.49 25.11
CA PHE A 151 -3.25 -9.97 24.19
C PHE A 151 -1.87 -9.39 24.52
N ASP A 152 -0.88 -10.26 24.58
CA ASP A 152 0.52 -9.95 24.87
C ASP A 152 1.33 -9.70 23.59
N GLY A 153 0.73 -9.95 22.44
CA GLY A 153 1.21 -9.71 21.09
C GLY A 153 0.14 -10.07 20.09
N SER A 154 0.31 -9.69 18.81
CA SER A 154 -0.72 -9.92 17.81
C SER A 154 -0.16 -10.33 16.45
N LEU A 155 -0.93 -11.17 15.74
CA LEU A 155 -0.73 -11.53 14.35
C LEU A 155 -1.78 -10.83 13.50
N PHE A 156 -1.31 -10.07 12.49
CA PHE A 156 -2.15 -9.26 11.62
C PHE A 156 -2.24 -9.92 10.25
N MET A 157 -3.43 -10.43 9.89
CA MET A 157 -3.67 -11.16 8.66
C MET A 157 -4.43 -10.30 7.67
N GLY A 158 -3.74 -9.73 6.73
CA GLY A 158 -4.28 -8.90 5.69
C GLY A 158 -3.30 -8.70 4.54
N VAL A 159 -3.88 -8.51 3.36
CA VAL A 159 -3.19 -8.16 2.13
C VAL A 159 -4.00 -7.07 1.43
N CYS A 160 -3.66 -6.69 0.21
CA CYS A 160 -4.38 -5.67 -0.58
C CYS A 160 -4.24 -4.22 -0.12
N ASP A 161 -4.93 -3.34 -0.84
CA ASP A 161 -4.66 -1.91 -0.94
C ASP A 161 -4.83 -1.14 0.37
N LYS A 162 -5.99 -1.30 1.01
CA LYS A 162 -6.37 -0.54 2.22
C LYS A 162 -6.24 -1.36 3.50
N ILE A 163 -6.26 -2.70 3.35
CA ILE A 163 -6.29 -3.60 4.50
C ILE A 163 -4.98 -3.53 5.29
N VAL A 164 -3.85 -3.67 4.60
CA VAL A 164 -2.52 -3.61 5.23
C VAL A 164 -2.27 -2.26 5.91
N PRO A 165 -2.47 -1.11 5.24
CA PRO A 165 -2.31 0.18 5.91
C PRO A 165 -3.27 0.37 7.09
N GLY A 166 -4.51 -0.08 6.97
CA GLY A 166 -5.49 -0.01 8.08
C GLY A 166 -5.05 -0.84 9.28
N LEU A 167 -4.63 -2.09 9.05
CA LEU A 167 -4.09 -2.96 10.11
C LEU A 167 -2.85 -2.33 10.76
N MET A 168 -1.92 -1.75 9.98
CA MET A 168 -0.71 -1.11 10.50
C MET A 168 -1.05 0.11 11.36
N ILE A 169 -1.95 0.99 10.91
CA ILE A 169 -2.38 2.16 11.69
C ILE A 169 -3.01 1.71 13.02
N GLY A 170 -3.90 0.71 12.97
CA GLY A 170 -4.52 0.13 14.16
C GLY A 170 -3.50 -0.52 15.10
N ALA A 171 -2.56 -1.30 14.56
CA ALA A 171 -1.50 -1.94 15.33
C ALA A 171 -0.59 -0.92 16.03
N LEU A 172 -0.23 0.17 15.33
CA LEU A 172 0.61 1.24 15.90
C LEU A 172 -0.08 2.02 17.02
N SER A 173 -1.42 2.05 17.06
CA SER A 173 -2.15 2.58 18.22
C SER A 173 -1.93 1.76 19.50
N PHE A 174 -1.54 0.48 19.34
CA PHE A 174 -1.14 -0.47 20.38
C PHE A 174 0.34 -0.85 20.24
N GLY A 175 1.16 0.09 19.82
CA GLY A 175 2.59 -0.14 19.54
C GLY A 175 3.44 -0.58 20.74
N HIS A 176 2.86 -0.67 21.95
CA HIS A 176 3.50 -1.22 23.15
C HIS A 176 3.54 -2.75 23.17
N ILE A 177 2.75 -3.44 22.32
CA ILE A 177 2.84 -4.90 22.16
C ILE A 177 3.59 -5.27 20.87
N PRO A 178 4.27 -6.43 20.84
CA PRO A 178 4.88 -6.94 19.60
C PRO A 178 3.82 -7.45 18.61
N GLY A 179 4.17 -7.41 17.32
CA GLY A 179 3.26 -7.87 16.28
C GLY A 179 3.99 -8.36 15.04
N ILE A 180 3.41 -9.35 14.36
CA ILE A 180 3.89 -9.87 13.08
C ILE A 180 2.75 -9.80 12.06
N PHE A 181 3.04 -9.30 10.86
CA PHE A 181 2.12 -9.32 9.74
C PHE A 181 2.28 -10.62 8.96
N VAL A 182 1.15 -11.28 8.67
CA VAL A 182 1.12 -12.58 8.00
C VAL A 182 0.41 -12.45 6.66
N PRO A 183 1.14 -12.49 5.54
CA PRO A 183 0.53 -12.38 4.21
C PRO A 183 -0.09 -13.70 3.75
N ALA A 184 -1.12 -13.60 2.90
CA ALA A 184 -1.68 -14.77 2.21
C ALA A 184 -0.85 -15.19 0.98
N GLY A 185 -0.32 -14.22 0.26
CA GLY A 185 0.43 -14.41 -0.98
C GLY A 185 -0.39 -14.20 -2.27
N PRO A 186 0.28 -14.13 -3.42
CA PRO A 186 -0.35 -13.96 -4.71
C PRO A 186 -1.00 -15.26 -5.21
N MET A 187 -2.03 -15.13 -6.07
CA MET A 187 -2.53 -16.26 -6.87
C MET A 187 -1.46 -16.71 -7.88
N SER A 188 -1.62 -17.90 -8.46
CA SER A 188 -0.75 -18.33 -9.55
C SER A 188 -0.96 -17.46 -10.80
N SER A 189 0.04 -17.42 -11.69
CA SER A 189 -0.03 -16.65 -12.93
C SER A 189 -1.10 -17.23 -13.86
N GLY A 190 -1.98 -16.35 -14.34
CA GLY A 190 -2.99 -16.67 -15.35
C GLY A 190 -2.56 -16.24 -16.75
N ILE A 191 -3.51 -15.80 -17.59
CA ILE A 191 -3.20 -15.26 -18.91
C ILE A 191 -2.33 -14.01 -18.78
N GLY A 192 -1.47 -13.79 -19.79
CA GLY A 192 -0.51 -12.69 -19.78
C GLY A 192 -1.16 -11.31 -19.75
N ASN A 193 -0.56 -10.38 -18.98
CA ASN A 193 -1.08 -9.03 -18.82
C ASN A 193 -1.27 -8.27 -20.15
N LYS A 194 -0.44 -8.54 -21.16
CA LYS A 194 -0.55 -7.95 -22.51
C LYS A 194 -1.81 -8.43 -23.23
N GLU A 195 -2.13 -9.72 -23.12
CA GLU A 195 -3.32 -10.31 -23.72
C GLU A 195 -4.59 -9.76 -23.08
N LYS A 196 -4.64 -9.73 -21.75
CA LYS A 196 -5.73 -9.11 -21.00
C LYS A 196 -5.95 -7.65 -21.38
N ALA A 197 -4.88 -6.86 -21.43
CA ALA A 197 -4.98 -5.45 -21.82
C ALA A 197 -5.50 -5.29 -23.25
N ARG A 198 -5.09 -6.16 -24.17
CA ARG A 198 -5.60 -6.17 -25.56
C ARG A 198 -7.09 -6.47 -25.61
N THR A 199 -7.55 -7.47 -24.86
CA THR A 199 -9.00 -7.82 -24.83
C THR A 199 -9.82 -6.66 -24.30
N ARG A 200 -9.35 -5.97 -23.26
CA ARG A 200 -10.01 -4.75 -22.73
C ARG A 200 -10.07 -3.62 -23.78
N GLN A 201 -9.01 -3.42 -24.55
CA GLN A 201 -9.00 -2.42 -25.63
C GLN A 201 -9.98 -2.80 -26.75
N LEU A 202 -9.97 -4.06 -27.18
CA LEU A 202 -10.90 -4.55 -28.21
C LEU A 202 -12.37 -4.42 -27.76
N PHE A 203 -12.65 -4.67 -26.49
CA PHE A 203 -13.98 -4.46 -25.91
C PHE A 203 -14.37 -2.98 -25.90
N ALA A 204 -13.47 -2.08 -25.49
CA ALA A 204 -13.69 -0.62 -25.51
C ALA A 204 -13.89 -0.07 -26.92
N GLU A 205 -13.32 -0.74 -27.94
CA GLU A 205 -13.52 -0.41 -29.37
C GLU A 205 -14.78 -1.09 -29.97
N GLY A 206 -15.53 -1.86 -29.17
CA GLY A 206 -16.71 -2.61 -29.66
C GLY A 206 -16.40 -3.79 -30.58
N LYS A 207 -15.13 -4.24 -30.63
CA LYS A 207 -14.66 -5.34 -31.51
C LYS A 207 -14.88 -6.73 -30.92
N VAL A 208 -15.06 -6.83 -29.62
CA VAL A 208 -15.40 -8.07 -28.90
C VAL A 208 -16.55 -7.85 -27.93
N GLY A 209 -17.34 -8.90 -27.64
CA GLY A 209 -18.48 -8.83 -26.74
C GLY A 209 -18.07 -9.01 -25.26
N ARG A 210 -19.08 -8.88 -24.38
CA ARG A 210 -18.93 -9.04 -22.93
C ARG A 210 -18.39 -10.43 -22.53
N ASP A 211 -18.82 -11.48 -23.22
CA ASP A 211 -18.44 -12.87 -22.88
C ASP A 211 -16.94 -13.08 -23.10
N ALA A 212 -16.38 -12.61 -24.21
CA ALA A 212 -14.94 -12.69 -24.48
C ALA A 212 -14.13 -11.87 -23.47
N LEU A 213 -14.64 -10.71 -23.03
CA LEU A 213 -14.00 -9.94 -21.96
C LEU A 213 -14.04 -10.70 -20.63
N LEU A 214 -15.19 -11.24 -20.25
CA LEU A 214 -15.35 -11.99 -19.00
C LEU A 214 -14.46 -13.22 -18.97
N GLU A 215 -14.37 -13.97 -20.05
CA GLU A 215 -13.48 -15.15 -20.18
C GLU A 215 -12.01 -14.74 -19.97
N SER A 216 -11.56 -13.67 -20.62
CA SER A 216 -10.21 -13.13 -20.45
C SER A 216 -9.95 -12.69 -19.01
N GLU A 217 -10.90 -12.01 -18.35
CA GLU A 217 -10.76 -11.58 -16.95
C GLU A 217 -10.73 -12.79 -16.01
N MET A 218 -11.57 -13.79 -16.20
CA MET A 218 -11.58 -15.05 -15.43
C MET A 218 -10.28 -15.83 -15.60
N GLY A 219 -9.68 -15.84 -16.80
CA GLY A 219 -8.38 -16.44 -17.04
C GLY A 219 -7.22 -15.71 -16.35
N SER A 220 -7.42 -14.44 -15.95
CA SER A 220 -6.43 -13.65 -15.21
C SER A 220 -6.62 -13.71 -13.70
N TYR A 221 -7.86 -13.79 -13.24
CA TYR A 221 -8.27 -13.82 -11.82
C TYR A 221 -8.98 -15.14 -11.54
N HIS A 222 -8.22 -16.22 -11.46
CA HIS A 222 -8.74 -17.59 -11.54
C HIS A 222 -8.65 -18.38 -10.24
N SER A 223 -8.01 -17.87 -9.18
CA SER A 223 -7.80 -18.58 -7.92
C SER A 223 -7.71 -17.64 -6.71
N PRO A 224 -7.82 -18.16 -5.48
CA PRO A 224 -7.54 -17.38 -4.28
C PRO A 224 -6.09 -16.88 -4.22
N GLY A 225 -5.90 -15.70 -3.67
CA GLY A 225 -4.63 -14.99 -3.58
C GLY A 225 -4.75 -13.54 -4.09
N THR A 226 -3.73 -12.73 -3.90
CA THR A 226 -3.68 -11.37 -4.46
C THR A 226 -3.54 -11.42 -5.98
N CYS A 227 -4.02 -10.36 -6.65
CA CYS A 227 -3.76 -10.18 -8.08
C CYS A 227 -2.25 -10.25 -8.36
N THR A 228 -1.85 -10.79 -9.52
CA THR A 228 -0.43 -11.00 -9.83
C THR A 228 0.29 -9.79 -10.39
N PHE A 229 -0.43 -8.75 -10.86
CA PHE A 229 0.21 -7.50 -11.29
C PHE A 229 0.78 -6.73 -10.08
N TYR A 230 1.82 -5.93 -10.32
CA TYR A 230 2.52 -5.20 -9.26
C TYR A 230 1.83 -3.84 -8.99
N GLY A 231 0.60 -3.92 -8.46
CA GLY A 231 -0.18 -2.79 -8.00
C GLY A 231 -0.03 -2.53 -6.50
N THR A 232 -1.01 -1.82 -5.92
CA THR A 232 -0.99 -1.43 -4.50
C THR A 232 -0.98 -2.64 -3.58
N ALA A 233 -1.70 -3.72 -3.93
CA ALA A 233 -1.74 -4.96 -3.15
C ALA A 233 -0.34 -5.55 -2.92
N ASN A 234 0.41 -5.82 -3.99
CA ASN A 234 1.72 -6.45 -3.91
C ASN A 234 2.81 -5.50 -3.41
N SER A 235 2.75 -4.21 -3.76
CA SER A 235 3.70 -3.24 -3.22
C SER A 235 3.47 -2.94 -1.72
N ASN A 236 2.26 -3.14 -1.17
CA ASN A 236 2.06 -3.19 0.28
C ASN A 236 2.83 -4.35 0.93
N GLN A 237 2.76 -5.55 0.35
CA GLN A 237 3.48 -6.72 0.90
C GLN A 237 4.99 -6.49 0.87
N MET A 238 5.52 -5.94 -0.22
CA MET A 238 6.91 -5.53 -0.34
C MET A 238 7.29 -4.54 0.77
N MET A 239 6.48 -3.49 1.00
CA MET A 239 6.77 -2.50 2.06
C MET A 239 6.77 -3.12 3.45
N MET A 240 5.85 -4.05 3.76
CA MET A 240 5.84 -4.76 5.05
C MET A 240 7.14 -5.57 5.25
N GLU A 241 7.66 -6.18 4.20
CA GLU A 241 8.93 -6.90 4.26
C GLU A 241 10.12 -5.95 4.40
N MET A 242 10.15 -4.83 3.65
CA MET A 242 11.17 -3.79 3.76
C MET A 242 11.19 -3.08 5.13
N MET A 243 10.05 -3.03 5.82
CA MET A 243 9.95 -2.53 7.21
C MET A 243 10.30 -3.60 8.25
N GLY A 244 10.52 -4.84 7.85
CA GLY A 244 10.85 -5.93 8.76
C GLY A 244 9.70 -6.45 9.62
N VAL A 245 8.44 -6.28 9.19
CA VAL A 245 7.24 -6.77 9.92
C VAL A 245 6.65 -8.07 9.37
N HIS A 246 7.07 -8.52 8.18
CA HIS A 246 6.89 -9.88 7.68
C HIS A 246 8.07 -10.75 8.08
N LEU A 247 7.92 -12.07 7.99
CA LEU A 247 9.07 -12.98 7.95
C LEU A 247 9.82 -12.80 6.61
N PRO A 248 11.15 -13.02 6.58
CA PRO A 248 11.95 -12.86 5.36
C PRO A 248 11.39 -13.68 4.19
N ALA A 249 11.22 -13.03 3.03
CA ALA A 249 10.70 -13.56 1.77
C ALA A 249 9.30 -14.21 1.88
N ALA A 250 8.53 -13.84 2.89
CA ALA A 250 7.16 -14.35 3.06
C ALA A 250 6.13 -13.67 2.14
N ALA A 251 6.40 -12.46 1.65
CA ALA A 251 5.44 -11.62 0.94
C ALA A 251 4.74 -12.32 -0.25
N PHE A 252 5.51 -13.06 -1.06
CA PHE A 252 5.04 -13.60 -2.34
C PHE A 252 5.01 -15.13 -2.41
N VAL A 253 5.04 -15.82 -1.27
CA VAL A 253 4.81 -17.27 -1.23
C VAL A 253 3.33 -17.54 -1.50
N HIS A 254 3.06 -18.40 -2.49
CA HIS A 254 1.70 -18.73 -2.94
C HIS A 254 0.85 -19.33 -1.80
N PRO A 255 -0.45 -18.95 -1.67
CA PRO A 255 -1.36 -19.60 -0.73
C PRO A 255 -1.54 -21.09 -1.06
N TYR A 256 -1.96 -21.88 -0.06
CA TYR A 256 -2.16 -23.34 -0.16
C TYR A 256 -0.93 -24.16 -0.51
N THR A 257 0.28 -23.63 -0.24
CA THR A 257 1.52 -24.40 -0.30
C THR A 257 1.96 -24.78 1.10
N ASP A 258 2.65 -25.92 1.24
CA ASP A 258 3.24 -26.36 2.51
C ASP A 258 4.19 -25.29 3.08
N LEU A 259 4.90 -24.57 2.20
CA LEU A 259 5.77 -23.48 2.61
C LEU A 259 4.98 -22.31 3.22
N ARG A 260 3.82 -21.97 2.66
CA ARG A 260 2.94 -20.92 3.22
C ARG A 260 2.43 -21.32 4.60
N GLU A 261 1.98 -22.57 4.77
CA GLU A 261 1.55 -23.07 6.07
C GLU A 261 2.70 -23.05 7.09
N ALA A 262 3.89 -23.51 6.69
CA ALA A 262 5.06 -23.52 7.56
C ALA A 262 5.46 -22.10 8.01
N LEU A 263 5.41 -21.11 7.11
CA LEU A 263 5.66 -19.70 7.44
C LEU A 263 4.60 -19.14 8.41
N THR A 264 3.32 -19.47 8.20
CA THR A 264 2.23 -19.04 9.07
C THR A 264 2.39 -19.61 10.49
N ARG A 265 2.68 -20.90 10.60
CA ARG A 265 2.98 -21.56 11.88
C ARG A 265 4.22 -20.98 12.53
N TYR A 266 5.30 -20.80 11.77
CA TYR A 266 6.54 -20.23 12.30
C TYR A 266 6.33 -18.84 12.88
N ALA A 267 5.55 -17.98 12.23
CA ALA A 267 5.23 -16.64 12.74
C ALA A 267 4.58 -16.69 14.12
N ALA A 268 3.63 -17.59 14.33
CA ALA A 268 2.95 -17.79 15.61
C ALA A 268 3.91 -18.29 16.70
N GLY A 269 4.68 -19.35 16.41
CA GLY A 269 5.65 -19.90 17.34
C GLY A 269 6.78 -18.93 17.66
N HIS A 270 7.25 -18.18 16.67
CA HIS A 270 8.29 -17.16 16.84
C HIS A 270 7.82 -16.01 17.74
N LEU A 271 6.61 -15.50 17.51
CA LEU A 271 6.02 -14.46 18.36
C LEU A 271 5.84 -14.95 19.80
N ALA A 272 5.31 -16.17 20.00
CA ALA A 272 5.12 -16.77 21.31
C ALA A 272 6.43 -16.89 22.09
N ARG A 273 7.48 -17.46 21.46
CA ARG A 273 8.81 -17.59 22.08
C ARG A 273 9.45 -16.22 22.34
N GLY A 274 9.30 -15.28 21.39
CA GLY A 274 9.85 -13.93 21.52
C GLY A 274 9.28 -13.15 22.69
N ILE A 275 7.97 -13.27 22.95
CA ILE A 275 7.31 -12.66 24.11
C ILE A 275 7.81 -13.32 25.42
N LYS A 276 7.81 -14.66 25.49
CA LYS A 276 8.26 -15.41 26.68
C LYS A 276 9.69 -15.08 27.07
N ASN A 277 10.57 -14.92 26.08
CA ASN A 277 12.00 -14.72 26.29
C ASN A 277 12.39 -13.23 26.32
N GLY A 278 11.43 -12.31 26.05
CA GLY A 278 11.70 -10.87 25.96
C GLY A 278 12.61 -10.49 24.79
N THR A 279 12.66 -11.28 23.71
CA THR A 279 13.56 -11.08 22.57
C THR A 279 12.92 -10.36 21.40
N ILE A 280 11.58 -10.22 21.38
CA ILE A 280 10.87 -9.47 20.36
C ILE A 280 10.48 -8.08 20.90
N LYS A 281 10.74 -7.04 20.14
CA LYS A 281 10.42 -5.67 20.54
C LYS A 281 8.94 -5.32 20.29
N PRO A 282 8.35 -4.41 21.09
CA PRO A 282 7.08 -3.80 20.76
C PRO A 282 7.12 -3.17 19.37
N LEU A 283 6.00 -3.30 18.63
CA LEU A 283 5.93 -2.87 17.24
C LEU A 283 6.27 -1.38 17.05
N GLY A 284 5.80 -0.51 17.95
CA GLY A 284 6.04 0.92 17.87
C GLY A 284 7.47 1.34 18.25
N GLU A 285 8.20 0.51 19.02
CA GLU A 285 9.64 0.73 19.28
C GLU A 285 10.50 0.16 18.15
N MET A 286 10.07 -0.93 17.53
CA MET A 286 10.77 -1.59 16.41
C MET A 286 10.75 -0.74 15.15
N LEU A 287 9.60 -0.17 14.80
CA LEU A 287 9.44 0.67 13.61
C LEU A 287 9.94 2.09 13.87
N THR A 288 11.05 2.43 13.25
CA THR A 288 11.69 3.76 13.32
C THR A 288 11.51 4.49 11.99
N GLU A 289 11.96 5.74 11.93
CA GLU A 289 12.01 6.54 10.71
C GLU A 289 12.72 5.77 9.58
N LYS A 290 13.82 5.09 9.89
CA LYS A 290 14.58 4.26 8.93
C LYS A 290 13.75 3.10 8.39
N SER A 291 12.87 2.51 9.19
CA SER A 291 11.97 1.43 8.72
C SER A 291 11.00 1.94 7.66
N PHE A 292 10.41 3.13 7.85
CA PHE A 292 9.53 3.75 6.85
C PHE A 292 10.31 4.24 5.62
N ILE A 293 11.53 4.71 5.79
CA ILE A 293 12.43 5.08 4.68
C ILE A 293 12.80 3.83 3.87
N ASN A 294 13.07 2.69 4.49
CA ASN A 294 13.30 1.42 3.81
C ASN A 294 12.10 1.00 2.96
N ALA A 295 10.88 1.16 3.47
CA ALA A 295 9.66 0.92 2.69
C ALA A 295 9.58 1.85 1.47
N LEU A 296 9.93 3.12 1.63
CA LEU A 296 9.96 4.10 0.54
C LEU A 296 11.05 3.76 -0.49
N ILE A 297 12.24 3.35 -0.06
CA ILE A 297 13.31 2.87 -0.94
C ILE A 297 12.85 1.66 -1.74
N GLY A 298 12.24 0.67 -1.08
CA GLY A 298 11.66 -0.49 -1.75
C GLY A 298 10.61 -0.10 -2.79
N LEU A 299 9.77 0.88 -2.47
CA LEU A 299 8.76 1.40 -3.40
C LEU A 299 9.39 1.96 -4.68
N MET A 300 10.51 2.69 -4.57
CA MET A 300 11.25 3.24 -5.69
C MET A 300 11.98 2.15 -6.47
N ALA A 301 12.74 1.29 -5.80
CA ALA A 301 13.52 0.23 -6.43
C ALA A 301 12.64 -0.78 -7.20
N THR A 302 11.40 -0.93 -6.80
CA THR A 302 10.45 -1.86 -7.42
C THR A 302 9.40 -1.20 -8.32
N GLY A 303 9.38 0.13 -8.42
CA GLY A 303 8.39 0.87 -9.19
C GLY A 303 6.95 0.57 -8.74
N GLY A 304 6.72 0.55 -7.43
CA GLY A 304 5.44 0.24 -6.83
C GLY A 304 4.34 1.27 -7.08
N SER A 305 3.22 1.12 -6.40
CA SER A 305 2.03 1.96 -6.61
C SER A 305 2.21 3.38 -6.05
N THR A 306 1.78 4.38 -6.82
CA THR A 306 1.70 5.78 -6.36
C THR A 306 0.70 5.99 -5.21
N ASN A 307 -0.25 5.07 -4.99
CA ASN A 307 -1.18 5.18 -3.86
C ASN A 307 -0.47 5.16 -2.49
N HIS A 308 0.77 4.66 -2.44
CA HIS A 308 1.59 4.68 -1.23
C HIS A 308 2.09 6.09 -0.85
N THR A 309 2.02 7.08 -1.74
CA THR A 309 2.26 8.49 -1.35
C THR A 309 1.21 9.01 -0.36
N MET A 310 0.08 8.31 -0.22
CA MET A 310 -0.90 8.52 0.85
C MET A 310 -0.77 7.45 1.96
N HIS A 311 -0.73 6.15 1.58
CA HIS A 311 -0.83 5.08 2.57
C HIS A 311 0.41 4.96 3.44
N LEU A 312 1.62 5.10 2.87
CA LEU A 312 2.86 5.09 3.66
C LEU A 312 2.95 6.33 4.56
N VAL A 313 2.50 7.49 4.08
CA VAL A 313 2.40 8.72 4.90
C VAL A 313 1.46 8.51 6.08
N ALA A 314 0.30 7.89 5.86
CA ALA A 314 -0.67 7.60 6.92
C ALA A 314 -0.11 6.62 7.97
N MET A 315 0.55 5.54 7.53
CA MET A 315 1.20 4.58 8.43
C MET A 315 2.33 5.22 9.24
N ALA A 316 3.18 6.03 8.59
CA ALA A 316 4.27 6.74 9.25
C ALA A 316 3.74 7.70 10.33
N ARG A 317 2.70 8.49 10.02
CA ARG A 317 2.05 9.39 10.99
C ARG A 317 1.49 8.65 12.20
N ALA A 318 0.93 7.44 12.02
CA ALA A 318 0.47 6.62 13.13
C ALA A 318 1.59 6.22 14.11
N ALA A 319 2.84 6.22 13.66
CA ALA A 319 4.03 6.01 14.48
C ALA A 319 4.70 7.34 14.92
N GLY A 320 4.10 8.49 14.64
CA GLY A 320 4.67 9.80 14.90
C GLY A 320 5.78 10.22 13.93
N VAL A 321 5.94 9.54 12.80
CA VAL A 321 6.94 9.85 11.75
C VAL A 321 6.30 10.70 10.66
N ILE A 322 6.96 11.79 10.27
CA ILE A 322 6.47 12.73 9.26
C ILE A 322 7.22 12.56 7.96
N LEU A 323 6.55 11.96 6.97
CA LEU A 323 6.98 11.91 5.57
C LEU A 323 6.19 12.93 4.75
N ASN A 324 6.82 13.52 3.75
CA ASN A 324 6.17 14.39 2.77
C ASN A 324 6.56 14.01 1.34
N TRP A 325 5.88 14.56 0.33
CA TRP A 325 6.11 14.19 -1.06
C TRP A 325 7.47 14.66 -1.62
N ASP A 326 8.10 15.68 -1.01
CA ASP A 326 9.46 16.06 -1.38
C ASP A 326 10.46 14.95 -1.01
N ASP A 327 10.28 14.25 0.13
CA ASP A 327 11.10 13.10 0.48
C ASP A 327 10.95 11.95 -0.54
N PHE A 328 9.72 11.73 -1.03
CA PHE A 328 9.46 10.73 -2.08
C PHE A 328 10.18 11.07 -3.38
N ASP A 329 10.12 12.31 -3.82
CA ASP A 329 10.77 12.79 -5.06
C ASP A 329 12.30 12.71 -4.95
N GLU A 330 12.87 13.18 -3.84
CA GLU A 330 14.31 13.15 -3.61
C GLU A 330 14.84 11.70 -3.50
N ILE A 331 14.18 10.82 -2.75
CA ILE A 331 14.57 9.41 -2.65
C ILE A 331 14.41 8.73 -4.03
N SER A 332 13.33 9.01 -4.77
CA SER A 332 13.17 8.50 -6.13
C SER A 332 14.32 8.87 -7.04
N SER A 333 14.92 10.06 -6.88
CA SER A 333 16.01 10.54 -7.73
C SER A 333 17.33 9.77 -7.55
N ILE A 334 17.51 9.07 -6.43
CA ILE A 334 18.76 8.37 -6.08
C ILE A 334 18.61 6.84 -6.03
N ILE A 335 17.40 6.32 -5.99
CA ILE A 335 17.15 4.88 -5.92
C ILE A 335 16.88 4.33 -7.32
N PRO A 336 17.72 3.40 -7.83
CA PRO A 336 17.55 2.84 -9.16
C PRO A 336 16.34 1.89 -9.23
N LEU A 337 15.68 1.85 -10.39
CA LEU A 337 14.62 0.87 -10.68
C LEU A 337 15.24 -0.49 -11.02
N LEU A 338 15.05 -1.48 -10.15
CA LEU A 338 15.67 -2.81 -10.26
C LEU A 338 14.74 -3.87 -10.86
N ILE A 339 13.41 -3.65 -10.85
CA ILE A 339 12.48 -4.63 -11.39
C ILE A 339 11.57 -4.06 -12.47
N ARG A 340 11.16 -4.93 -13.38
CA ARG A 340 10.29 -4.60 -14.51
C ARG A 340 9.12 -5.58 -14.60
N VAL A 341 8.14 -5.38 -13.73
CA VAL A 341 6.87 -6.10 -13.68
C VAL A 341 5.71 -5.19 -14.09
N TYR A 342 4.57 -5.77 -14.50
CA TYR A 342 3.42 -4.98 -14.95
C TYR A 342 2.92 -4.03 -13.84
N PRO A 343 2.75 -2.71 -14.10
CA PRO A 343 2.64 -2.02 -15.40
C PRO A 343 3.98 -1.59 -16.03
N ASN A 344 5.12 -1.65 -15.34
CA ASN A 344 6.41 -1.22 -15.87
C ASN A 344 7.00 -2.21 -16.91
N GLY A 345 6.57 -3.48 -16.87
CA GLY A 345 7.00 -4.57 -17.73
C GLY A 345 5.86 -5.51 -18.11
N LYS A 346 6.21 -6.68 -18.65
CA LYS A 346 5.24 -7.71 -19.07
C LYS A 346 5.01 -8.78 -18.02
N ALA A 347 6.01 -9.04 -17.18
CA ALA A 347 6.02 -10.05 -16.14
C ALA A 347 5.05 -9.71 -14.99
N ASP A 348 4.73 -10.67 -14.17
CA ASP A 348 3.98 -10.52 -12.94
C ASP A 348 4.85 -10.78 -11.69
N VAL A 349 4.26 -10.72 -10.51
CA VAL A 349 4.97 -10.88 -9.23
C VAL A 349 5.55 -12.28 -9.04
N ASN A 350 4.93 -13.32 -9.61
CA ASN A 350 5.45 -14.69 -9.52
C ASN A 350 6.72 -14.86 -10.37
N HIS A 351 6.75 -14.26 -11.56
CA HIS A 351 7.96 -14.21 -12.39
C HIS A 351 9.09 -13.42 -11.71
N PHE A 352 8.75 -12.32 -11.01
CA PHE A 352 9.72 -11.58 -10.20
C PHE A 352 10.29 -12.43 -9.08
N THR A 353 9.43 -13.13 -8.34
CA THR A 353 9.87 -14.05 -7.27
C THR A 353 10.79 -15.14 -7.81
N ALA A 354 10.45 -15.75 -8.95
CA ALA A 354 11.27 -16.74 -9.61
C ALA A 354 12.62 -16.20 -10.11
N ALA A 355 12.71 -14.90 -10.43
CA ALA A 355 13.95 -14.25 -10.84
C ALA A 355 14.91 -13.92 -9.69
N GLY A 356 14.47 -14.06 -8.42
CA GLY A 356 15.27 -13.78 -7.21
C GLY A 356 14.51 -13.01 -6.14
N GLY A 357 13.39 -12.36 -6.49
CA GLY A 357 12.45 -11.75 -5.58
C GLY A 357 13.02 -10.63 -4.70
N LEU A 358 12.34 -10.37 -3.59
CA LEU A 358 12.74 -9.33 -2.63
C LEU A 358 14.09 -9.57 -1.97
N PRO A 359 14.50 -10.81 -1.62
CA PRO A 359 15.81 -11.04 -1.04
C PRO A 359 16.96 -10.56 -1.92
N PHE A 360 16.86 -10.74 -3.24
CA PHE A 360 17.82 -10.21 -4.19
C PHE A 360 17.83 -8.68 -4.18
N VAL A 361 16.67 -8.03 -4.26
CA VAL A 361 16.55 -6.56 -4.24
C VAL A 361 17.13 -5.97 -2.96
N ILE A 362 16.80 -6.55 -1.80
CA ILE A 362 17.30 -6.08 -0.49
C ILE A 362 18.83 -6.20 -0.43
N ARG A 363 19.40 -7.31 -0.89
CA ARG A 363 20.85 -7.48 -0.93
C ARG A 363 21.51 -6.42 -1.82
N GLU A 364 21.04 -6.25 -3.05
CA GLU A 364 21.58 -5.27 -3.99
C GLU A 364 21.56 -3.83 -3.42
N LEU A 365 20.46 -3.45 -2.77
CA LEU A 365 20.33 -2.14 -2.14
C LEU A 365 21.25 -1.98 -0.92
N LEU A 366 21.40 -3.02 -0.09
CA LEU A 366 22.32 -3.01 1.05
C LEU A 366 23.78 -2.92 0.59
N ASP A 367 24.15 -3.70 -0.43
CA ASP A 367 25.52 -3.73 -0.96
C ASP A 367 25.89 -2.44 -1.68
N ALA A 368 24.90 -1.73 -2.24
CA ALA A 368 25.07 -0.41 -2.83
C ALA A 368 25.02 0.76 -1.80
N GLY A 369 24.77 0.49 -0.53
CA GLY A 369 24.57 1.52 0.49
C GLY A 369 23.28 2.34 0.32
N LEU A 370 22.28 1.78 -0.33
CA LEU A 370 21.00 2.42 -0.65
C LEU A 370 19.84 1.96 0.25
N LEU A 371 20.12 1.20 1.32
CA LEU A 371 19.13 0.71 2.28
C LEU A 371 19.71 0.74 3.69
N HIS A 372 18.93 1.15 4.68
CA HIS A 372 19.34 1.10 6.08
C HIS A 372 19.34 -0.34 6.59
N ASP A 373 20.51 -0.85 6.99
CA ASP A 373 20.65 -2.15 7.65
C ASP A 373 20.37 -2.06 9.16
N ASP A 374 20.65 -0.93 9.77
CA ASP A 374 20.58 -0.68 11.22
C ASP A 374 19.14 -0.42 11.69
N VAL A 375 18.25 -1.37 11.44
CA VAL A 375 16.84 -1.38 11.85
C VAL A 375 16.51 -2.68 12.59
N ASP A 376 15.56 -2.58 13.51
CA ASP A 376 15.01 -3.77 14.16
C ASP A 376 13.89 -4.38 13.31
N THR A 377 13.80 -5.71 13.34
CA THR A 377 12.81 -6.46 12.59
C THR A 377 12.19 -7.54 13.46
N VAL A 378 11.12 -8.17 12.99
CA VAL A 378 10.48 -9.29 13.72
C VAL A 378 11.41 -10.50 13.91
N VAL A 379 12.49 -10.61 13.13
CA VAL A 379 13.46 -11.72 13.23
C VAL A 379 14.80 -11.31 13.88
N GLY A 380 14.90 -10.06 14.34
CA GLY A 380 16.10 -9.52 14.99
C GLY A 380 16.57 -8.21 14.38
N HIS A 381 17.79 -7.81 14.74
CA HIS A 381 18.39 -6.56 14.26
C HIS A 381 19.09 -6.78 12.91
N GLY A 382 18.82 -5.92 11.94
CA GLY A 382 19.47 -5.87 10.63
C GLY A 382 18.61 -6.41 9.48
N MET A 383 18.60 -5.65 8.36
CA MET A 383 17.93 -6.06 7.12
C MET A 383 18.65 -7.19 6.38
N ARG A 384 19.88 -7.53 6.75
CA ARG A 384 20.62 -8.67 6.19
C ARG A 384 19.89 -10.00 6.41
N HIS A 385 19.04 -10.12 7.42
CA HIS A 385 18.18 -11.29 7.57
C HIS A 385 17.22 -11.51 6.39
N TYR A 386 16.88 -10.45 5.68
CA TYR A 386 15.93 -10.45 4.55
C TYR A 386 16.60 -10.71 3.19
N THR A 387 17.91 -10.97 3.15
CA THR A 387 18.60 -11.43 1.92
C THR A 387 18.47 -12.93 1.70
N LYS A 388 17.74 -13.63 2.56
CA LYS A 388 17.53 -15.08 2.55
C LYS A 388 16.13 -15.44 2.10
N GLU A 389 16.00 -16.61 1.46
CA GLU A 389 14.72 -17.17 1.05
C GLU A 389 14.34 -18.42 1.87
N PRO A 390 13.05 -18.60 2.22
CA PRO A 390 12.59 -19.76 2.94
C PRO A 390 12.41 -20.96 2.02
N PHE A 391 12.64 -22.15 2.56
CA PHE A 391 12.41 -23.43 1.89
C PHE A 391 12.12 -24.53 2.92
N LEU A 392 11.66 -25.69 2.43
CA LEU A 392 11.38 -26.84 3.29
C LEU A 392 12.41 -27.95 3.06
N ILE A 393 12.98 -28.47 4.18
CA ILE A 393 13.73 -29.72 4.21
C ILE A 393 13.00 -30.67 5.16
N ASP A 394 12.57 -31.82 4.67
CA ASP A 394 11.85 -32.83 5.46
C ASP A 394 10.68 -32.22 6.27
N GLY A 395 9.95 -31.29 5.64
CA GLY A 395 8.83 -30.57 6.25
C GLY A 395 9.22 -29.48 7.27
N LYS A 396 10.51 -29.23 7.51
CA LYS A 396 11.00 -28.17 8.40
C LYS A 396 11.34 -26.92 7.60
N LEU A 397 10.92 -25.77 8.13
CA LEU A 397 11.22 -24.46 7.56
C LEU A 397 12.66 -24.06 7.88
N GLU A 398 13.40 -23.76 6.82
CA GLU A 398 14.77 -23.28 6.87
C GLU A 398 14.92 -22.05 5.94
N TRP A 399 16.01 -21.29 6.10
CA TRP A 399 16.36 -20.16 5.24
C TRP A 399 17.75 -20.37 4.63
N ARG A 400 17.88 -20.10 3.33
CA ARG A 400 19.14 -20.12 2.61
C ARG A 400 19.40 -18.77 1.96
N GLU A 401 20.65 -18.49 1.62
CA GLU A 401 20.99 -17.28 0.85
C GLU A 401 20.27 -17.30 -0.50
N ALA A 402 19.69 -16.15 -0.87
CA ALA A 402 19.09 -15.97 -2.19
C ALA A 402 20.17 -16.02 -3.30
N PRO A 403 19.81 -16.39 -4.54
CA PRO A 403 20.74 -16.42 -5.67
C PRO A 403 21.53 -15.12 -5.84
N GLU A 404 22.83 -15.21 -6.12
CA GLU A 404 23.70 -14.04 -6.34
C GLU A 404 23.45 -13.35 -7.70
N THR A 405 22.86 -14.08 -8.64
CA THR A 405 22.53 -13.60 -9.98
C THR A 405 21.03 -13.64 -10.20
N SER A 406 20.52 -12.69 -10.97
CA SER A 406 19.13 -12.72 -11.41
C SER A 406 18.85 -13.96 -12.27
N GLY A 407 17.70 -14.59 -12.03
CA GLY A 407 17.21 -15.65 -12.90
C GLY A 407 16.67 -15.14 -14.24
N ASN A 408 16.41 -13.83 -14.36
CA ASN A 408 15.94 -13.20 -15.60
C ASN A 408 16.19 -11.68 -15.59
N ASP A 409 17.18 -11.23 -16.34
CA ASP A 409 17.60 -9.82 -16.44
C ASP A 409 16.59 -8.91 -17.17
N ASP A 410 15.58 -9.46 -17.83
CA ASP A 410 14.44 -8.68 -18.35
C ASP A 410 13.45 -8.28 -17.27
N ILE A 411 13.52 -8.92 -16.09
CA ILE A 411 12.59 -8.73 -14.96
C ILE A 411 13.26 -8.11 -13.75
N LEU A 412 14.46 -8.58 -13.41
CA LEU A 412 15.20 -8.20 -12.21
C LEU A 412 16.67 -7.95 -12.56
N ARG A 413 17.21 -6.81 -12.14
CA ARG A 413 18.59 -6.40 -12.42
C ARG A 413 19.33 -5.98 -11.16
N LYS A 414 20.67 -6.00 -11.25
CA LYS A 414 21.56 -5.49 -10.22
C LYS A 414 21.52 -3.96 -10.13
N ALA A 415 21.94 -3.43 -9.00
CA ALA A 415 21.99 -1.98 -8.75
C ALA A 415 23.00 -1.24 -9.65
N ASP A 416 24.03 -1.91 -10.12
CA ASP A 416 25.03 -1.37 -11.06
C ASP A 416 24.58 -1.39 -12.53
N ASN A 417 23.47 -2.11 -12.84
CA ASN A 417 22.90 -2.20 -14.20
C ASN A 417 21.35 -2.12 -14.16
N PRO A 418 20.75 -1.06 -13.58
CA PRO A 418 19.32 -0.97 -13.38
C PRO A 418 18.53 -0.74 -14.68
N PHE A 419 17.21 -0.86 -14.63
CA PHE A 419 16.33 -0.46 -15.74
C PHE A 419 16.22 1.05 -15.91
N SER A 420 16.35 1.79 -14.81
CA SER A 420 16.42 3.26 -14.77
C SER A 420 17.32 3.67 -13.61
N PRO A 421 18.08 4.76 -13.74
CA PRO A 421 18.90 5.28 -12.65
C PRO A 421 18.06 5.88 -11.51
N ASP A 422 16.76 6.09 -11.73
CA ASP A 422 15.81 6.62 -10.75
C ASP A 422 14.58 5.73 -10.59
N GLY A 423 13.85 5.91 -9.49
CA GLY A 423 12.66 5.12 -9.13
C GLY A 423 11.40 5.46 -9.93
N GLY A 424 11.46 6.50 -10.76
CA GLY A 424 10.38 6.88 -11.66
C GLY A 424 9.13 7.45 -10.99
N LEU A 425 9.18 7.85 -9.73
CA LEU A 425 8.16 8.69 -9.10
C LEU A 425 8.62 10.15 -9.14
N ARG A 426 7.72 11.06 -9.51
CA ARG A 426 8.01 12.49 -9.57
C ARG A 426 6.92 13.30 -8.88
N LEU A 427 7.34 14.31 -8.11
CA LEU A 427 6.45 15.34 -7.59
C LEU A 427 6.15 16.35 -8.69
N MET A 428 4.86 16.53 -9.00
CA MET A 428 4.37 17.55 -9.93
C MET A 428 3.97 18.79 -9.13
N LYS A 429 4.45 19.97 -9.56
CA LYS A 429 4.17 21.24 -8.87
C LYS A 429 4.12 22.43 -9.83
N GLY A 430 3.27 23.40 -9.52
CA GLY A 430 3.09 24.61 -10.29
C GLY A 430 1.89 25.42 -9.83
N ASN A 431 1.38 26.29 -10.70
CA ASN A 431 0.24 27.16 -10.35
C ASN A 431 -1.08 26.40 -10.12
N ILE A 432 -1.18 25.13 -10.55
CA ILE A 432 -2.35 24.27 -10.30
C ILE A 432 -2.33 23.69 -8.87
N GLY A 433 -1.14 23.43 -8.31
CA GLY A 433 -0.97 22.81 -7.00
C GLY A 433 0.15 21.79 -7.01
N ARG A 434 0.05 20.79 -6.12
CA ARG A 434 1.01 19.69 -5.98
C ARG A 434 0.29 18.36 -6.27
N GLY A 435 0.98 17.47 -6.95
CA GLY A 435 0.48 16.12 -7.24
C GLY A 435 1.65 15.18 -7.47
N VAL A 436 1.38 13.92 -7.71
CA VAL A 436 2.40 12.89 -7.95
C VAL A 436 2.15 12.16 -9.25
N ILE A 437 3.24 11.72 -9.89
CA ILE A 437 3.19 10.92 -11.11
C ILE A 437 4.17 9.76 -11.05
N LYS A 438 3.79 8.62 -11.66
CA LYS A 438 4.67 7.49 -11.94
C LYS A 438 5.18 7.61 -13.38
N VAL A 439 6.42 8.04 -13.54
CA VAL A 439 7.05 8.24 -14.86
C VAL A 439 7.61 6.95 -15.44
N SER A 440 7.99 5.98 -14.57
CA SER A 440 8.67 4.73 -14.98
C SER A 440 7.94 3.90 -16.03
N ALA A 441 6.60 4.00 -16.11
CA ALA A 441 5.79 3.28 -17.10
C ALA A 441 5.37 4.16 -18.30
N VAL A 442 5.71 5.47 -18.29
CA VAL A 442 5.36 6.42 -19.35
C VAL A 442 6.40 6.40 -20.46
N ARG A 443 5.94 6.26 -21.72
CA ARG A 443 6.81 6.36 -22.90
C ARG A 443 7.51 7.73 -22.93
N GLU A 444 8.79 7.78 -23.32
CA GLU A 444 9.58 9.01 -23.36
C GLU A 444 8.91 10.13 -24.15
N GLY A 445 8.38 9.84 -25.34
CA GLY A 445 7.67 10.81 -26.17
C GLY A 445 6.34 11.36 -25.59
N CYS A 446 5.86 10.78 -24.48
CA CYS A 446 4.63 11.21 -23.79
C CYS A 446 4.92 11.89 -22.43
N ARG A 447 6.18 12.10 -22.07
CA ARG A 447 6.55 12.67 -20.76
C ARG A 447 6.36 14.16 -20.65
N ILE A 448 6.35 14.87 -21.80
CA ILE A 448 6.11 16.31 -21.87
C ILE A 448 4.92 16.52 -22.81
N ILE A 449 3.85 17.10 -22.28
CA ILE A 449 2.62 17.41 -23.01
C ILE A 449 2.25 18.87 -22.76
N GLU A 450 2.08 19.62 -23.84
CA GLU A 450 1.52 20.96 -23.81
C GLU A 450 0.30 20.94 -24.72
N ALA A 451 -0.89 20.98 -24.10
CA ALA A 451 -2.14 20.80 -24.82
C ALA A 451 -3.31 21.47 -24.09
N PRO A 452 -4.41 21.77 -24.80
CA PRO A 452 -5.62 22.31 -24.18
C PRO A 452 -6.24 21.35 -23.16
N ALA A 453 -6.76 21.87 -22.07
CA ALA A 453 -7.56 21.12 -21.11
C ALA A 453 -8.94 20.76 -21.68
N ILE A 454 -9.43 19.55 -21.35
CA ILE A 454 -10.84 19.21 -21.41
C ILE A 454 -11.24 18.81 -19.99
N VAL A 455 -12.18 19.58 -19.40
CA VAL A 455 -12.54 19.46 -17.99
C VAL A 455 -13.79 18.61 -17.82
N PHE A 456 -13.73 17.68 -16.89
CA PHE A 456 -14.81 16.80 -16.46
C PHE A 456 -14.91 16.78 -14.93
N ASN A 457 -16.09 16.54 -14.40
CA ASN A 457 -16.32 16.41 -12.96
C ASN A 457 -16.58 14.96 -12.53
N ASP A 458 -16.74 14.04 -13.48
CA ASP A 458 -16.94 12.61 -13.24
C ASP A 458 -16.28 11.78 -14.35
N GLN A 459 -15.71 10.61 -13.99
CA GLN A 459 -15.09 9.71 -14.97
C GLN A 459 -16.07 9.18 -16.02
N ARG A 460 -17.37 9.10 -15.71
CA ARG A 460 -18.42 8.66 -16.65
C ARG A 460 -18.60 9.65 -17.81
N GLU A 461 -18.39 10.94 -17.55
CA GLU A 461 -18.45 11.97 -18.61
C GLU A 461 -17.32 11.77 -19.64
N VAL A 462 -16.11 11.40 -19.16
CA VAL A 462 -14.96 11.08 -20.04
C VAL A 462 -15.28 9.89 -20.93
N LEU A 463 -15.85 8.81 -20.34
CA LEU A 463 -16.23 7.61 -21.09
C LEU A 463 -17.26 7.92 -22.16
N ALA A 464 -18.30 8.68 -21.81
CA ALA A 464 -19.35 9.10 -22.74
C ALA A 464 -18.79 9.99 -23.87
N ALA A 465 -17.87 10.92 -23.57
CA ALA A 465 -17.21 11.75 -24.58
C ALA A 465 -16.33 10.92 -25.53
N PHE A 466 -15.63 9.91 -24.99
CA PHE A 466 -14.85 8.98 -25.81
C PHE A 466 -15.75 8.16 -26.76
N GLU A 467 -16.87 7.63 -26.28
CA GLU A 467 -17.83 6.86 -27.08
C GLU A 467 -18.44 7.71 -28.21
N ARG A 468 -18.63 9.02 -27.99
CA ARG A 468 -19.10 9.97 -29.02
C ARG A 468 -18.01 10.44 -29.98
N GLY A 469 -16.74 10.01 -29.79
CA GLY A 469 -15.61 10.42 -30.65
C GLY A 469 -15.15 11.87 -30.46
N GLU A 470 -15.52 12.53 -29.36
CA GLU A 470 -15.22 13.95 -29.09
C GLU A 470 -13.77 14.21 -28.63
N LEU A 471 -13.03 13.13 -28.30
CA LEU A 471 -11.69 13.21 -27.70
C LEU A 471 -10.54 12.94 -28.69
N GLU A 472 -10.78 12.85 -29.98
CA GLU A 472 -9.76 12.56 -31.01
C GLU A 472 -8.89 13.80 -31.31
N ARG A 473 -8.08 14.22 -30.33
CA ARG A 473 -7.14 15.36 -30.41
C ARG A 473 -6.12 15.30 -29.28
N ASP A 474 -5.11 16.17 -29.34
CA ASP A 474 -4.20 16.40 -28.21
C ASP A 474 -4.94 17.15 -27.10
N PHE A 475 -4.87 16.66 -25.85
CA PHE A 475 -5.49 17.32 -24.70
C PHE A 475 -4.96 16.83 -23.35
N VAL A 476 -5.14 17.64 -22.32
CA VAL A 476 -5.01 17.23 -20.92
C VAL A 476 -6.42 16.96 -20.38
N CYS A 477 -6.71 15.70 -20.06
CA CYS A 477 -7.96 15.27 -19.45
C CYS A 477 -7.95 15.70 -17.98
N VAL A 478 -8.71 16.72 -17.62
CA VAL A 478 -8.83 17.19 -16.23
C VAL A 478 -10.09 16.59 -15.62
N VAL A 479 -9.91 15.71 -14.60
CA VAL A 479 -11.04 15.12 -13.87
C VAL A 479 -10.94 15.56 -12.42
N ARG A 480 -11.85 16.40 -11.99
CA ARG A 480 -11.82 17.05 -10.67
C ARG A 480 -12.98 16.64 -9.80
N TYR A 481 -12.96 17.02 -8.52
CA TYR A 481 -13.92 16.58 -7.49
C TYR A 481 -13.90 15.07 -7.26
N GLN A 482 -12.73 14.47 -7.45
CA GLN A 482 -12.47 13.07 -7.17
C GLN A 482 -11.57 12.88 -5.94
N GLY A 483 -11.37 13.95 -5.17
CA GLY A 483 -10.51 13.96 -4.00
C GLY A 483 -11.10 13.26 -2.77
N PRO A 484 -10.32 13.14 -1.70
CA PRO A 484 -10.73 12.43 -0.47
C PRO A 484 -12.03 12.96 0.15
N ARG A 485 -12.20 14.28 0.21
CA ARG A 485 -13.39 14.91 0.79
C ARG A 485 -14.57 14.97 -0.17
N ALA A 486 -14.29 15.07 -1.47
CA ALA A 486 -15.33 15.18 -2.47
C ALA A 486 -16.18 13.91 -2.54
N ASN A 487 -15.52 12.74 -2.74
CA ASN A 487 -16.22 11.47 -2.89
C ASN A 487 -15.41 10.23 -2.45
N GLY A 488 -14.46 10.39 -1.52
CA GLY A 488 -13.67 9.26 -1.03
C GLY A 488 -12.59 8.77 -1.98
N MET A 489 -12.21 9.57 -2.96
CA MET A 489 -11.08 9.34 -3.87
C MET A 489 -11.15 7.98 -4.58
N PRO A 490 -12.22 7.71 -5.38
CA PRO A 490 -12.37 6.46 -6.12
C PRO A 490 -11.25 6.26 -7.13
N GLU A 491 -10.89 5.00 -7.42
CA GLU A 491 -9.95 4.73 -8.51
C GLU A 491 -10.56 5.02 -9.89
N LEU A 492 -9.83 5.80 -10.69
CA LEU A 492 -10.26 6.20 -12.03
C LEU A 492 -9.70 5.27 -13.12
N HIS A 493 -9.48 4.00 -12.81
CA HIS A 493 -8.81 3.04 -13.71
C HIS A 493 -9.58 2.78 -15.01
N LYS A 494 -10.91 2.96 -15.02
CA LYS A 494 -11.72 2.86 -16.25
C LYS A 494 -11.33 3.87 -17.32
N LEU A 495 -10.63 4.95 -16.96
CA LEU A 495 -10.08 5.92 -17.91
C LEU A 495 -8.83 5.42 -18.65
N THR A 496 -8.14 4.40 -18.13
CA THR A 496 -6.88 3.91 -18.72
C THR A 496 -7.06 3.36 -20.14
N PRO A 497 -8.05 2.49 -20.45
CA PRO A 497 -8.24 1.99 -21.82
C PRO A 497 -8.54 3.08 -22.84
N PRO A 498 -9.55 3.97 -22.68
CA PRO A 498 -9.89 4.98 -23.68
C PRO A 498 -8.75 5.99 -23.89
N LEU A 499 -8.12 6.51 -22.82
CA LEU A 499 -6.98 7.43 -22.96
C LEU A 499 -5.76 6.72 -23.59
N GLY A 500 -5.54 5.45 -23.28
CA GLY A 500 -4.50 4.63 -23.89
C GLY A 500 -4.73 4.36 -25.38
N ILE A 501 -5.98 4.19 -25.83
CA ILE A 501 -6.35 4.06 -27.25
C ILE A 501 -6.05 5.36 -28.00
N LEU A 502 -6.38 6.52 -27.42
CA LEU A 502 -6.09 7.81 -28.02
C LEU A 502 -4.58 8.01 -28.21
N GLN A 503 -3.76 7.64 -27.22
CA GLN A 503 -2.31 7.67 -27.37
C GLN A 503 -1.80 6.72 -28.47
N ASP A 504 -2.38 5.52 -28.58
CA ASP A 504 -2.01 4.57 -29.64
C ASP A 504 -2.41 5.05 -31.05
N ARG A 505 -3.43 5.92 -31.15
CA ARG A 505 -3.82 6.64 -32.36
C ARG A 505 -2.90 7.83 -32.68
N GLY A 506 -1.93 8.14 -31.79
CA GLY A 506 -0.94 9.20 -31.97
C GLY A 506 -1.24 10.52 -31.29
N PHE A 507 -2.34 10.63 -30.54
CA PHE A 507 -2.66 11.84 -29.79
C PHE A 507 -1.83 11.97 -28.51
N LYS A 508 -1.45 13.19 -28.17
CA LYS A 508 -0.77 13.54 -26.92
C LYS A 508 -1.81 13.76 -25.83
N VAL A 509 -1.94 12.78 -24.93
CA VAL A 509 -2.97 12.78 -23.88
C VAL A 509 -2.33 12.59 -22.52
N ALA A 510 -2.66 13.45 -21.56
CA ALA A 510 -2.34 13.31 -20.12
C ALA A 510 -3.62 13.34 -19.28
N LEU A 511 -3.54 12.80 -18.07
CA LEU A 511 -4.59 12.90 -17.06
C LEU A 511 -4.12 13.82 -15.92
N LEU A 512 -5.00 14.70 -15.47
CA LEU A 512 -4.81 15.55 -14.29
C LEU A 512 -6.02 15.40 -13.37
N THR A 513 -5.82 15.00 -12.11
CA THR A 513 -6.93 14.77 -11.19
C THR A 513 -6.55 14.93 -9.71
N ASP A 514 -7.49 15.38 -8.90
CA ASP A 514 -7.42 15.30 -7.43
C ASP A 514 -7.79 13.91 -6.89
N GLY A 515 -8.24 13.00 -7.77
CA GLY A 515 -8.47 11.59 -7.49
C GLY A 515 -7.21 10.74 -7.56
N ARG A 516 -7.39 9.41 -7.61
CA ARG A 516 -6.31 8.42 -7.72
C ARG A 516 -6.51 7.46 -8.88
N MET A 517 -5.40 6.85 -9.28
CA MET A 517 -5.40 5.78 -10.28
C MET A 517 -5.08 4.44 -9.61
N SER A 518 -5.42 3.35 -10.28
CA SER A 518 -4.94 2.02 -9.88
C SER A 518 -3.41 1.95 -9.94
N GLY A 519 -2.80 1.20 -9.04
CA GLY A 519 -1.37 0.88 -9.11
C GLY A 519 -0.96 0.15 -10.40
N ALA A 520 -1.92 -0.42 -11.13
CA ALA A 520 -1.74 -1.03 -12.46
C ALA A 520 -1.73 0.00 -13.61
N SER A 521 -2.04 1.26 -13.36
CA SER A 521 -2.01 2.34 -14.35
C SER A 521 -0.59 2.91 -14.51
N GLY A 522 -0.24 3.37 -15.72
CA GLY A 522 1.09 3.95 -15.94
C GLY A 522 1.39 4.29 -17.40
N LYS A 523 0.65 3.73 -18.38
CA LYS A 523 0.86 4.01 -19.80
C LYS A 523 0.60 5.48 -20.16
N VAL A 524 -0.51 6.03 -19.67
CA VAL A 524 -0.89 7.43 -19.86
C VAL A 524 -0.27 8.24 -18.71
N PRO A 525 0.47 9.33 -18.99
CA PRO A 525 0.97 10.20 -17.93
C PRO A 525 -0.19 10.77 -17.13
N ALA A 526 -0.17 10.59 -15.82
CA ALA A 526 -1.23 10.98 -14.92
C ALA A 526 -0.67 11.67 -13.68
N SER A 527 -0.90 12.97 -13.54
CA SER A 527 -0.71 13.68 -12.28
C SER A 527 -1.95 13.50 -11.41
N ILE A 528 -1.77 12.81 -10.30
CA ILE A 528 -2.85 12.37 -9.40
C ILE A 528 -2.67 12.96 -8.01
N HIS A 529 -3.69 12.81 -7.16
CA HIS A 529 -3.69 13.30 -5.78
C HIS A 529 -3.54 14.82 -5.68
N MET A 530 -3.94 15.58 -6.70
CA MET A 530 -3.77 17.04 -6.71
C MET A 530 -4.26 17.66 -5.42
N THR A 531 -3.35 18.39 -4.79
CA THR A 531 -3.57 19.01 -3.48
C THR A 531 -3.25 20.51 -3.55
N PRO A 532 -4.11 21.40 -3.01
CA PRO A 532 -5.44 21.10 -2.43
C PRO A 532 -6.43 20.52 -3.46
N GLU A 533 -7.32 19.60 -3.02
CA GLU A 533 -8.36 19.07 -3.92
C GLU A 533 -9.39 20.15 -4.33
N ALA A 534 -10.11 19.92 -5.40
CA ALA A 534 -11.07 20.88 -5.96
C ALA A 534 -12.11 21.35 -4.92
N LEU A 535 -12.69 20.43 -4.15
CA LEU A 535 -13.68 20.75 -3.11
C LEU A 535 -13.11 21.67 -2.02
N MET A 536 -11.82 21.60 -1.75
CA MET A 536 -11.13 22.44 -0.77
C MET A 536 -10.59 23.75 -1.35
N GLY A 537 -11.11 24.17 -2.50
CA GLY A 537 -10.68 25.39 -3.16
C GLY A 537 -9.35 25.28 -3.89
N GLY A 538 -8.88 24.06 -4.17
CA GLY A 538 -7.67 23.85 -4.96
C GLY A 538 -7.77 24.45 -6.36
N ASN A 539 -6.65 24.95 -6.87
CA ASN A 539 -6.60 25.65 -8.17
C ASN A 539 -6.99 24.73 -9.35
N ILE A 540 -7.02 23.42 -9.20
CA ILE A 540 -7.57 22.50 -10.20
C ILE A 540 -9.04 22.83 -10.53
N ALA A 541 -9.79 23.40 -9.57
CA ALA A 541 -11.17 23.86 -9.77
C ALA A 541 -11.29 25.16 -10.59
N LYS A 542 -10.18 25.88 -10.83
CA LYS A 542 -10.13 27.07 -11.68
C LYS A 542 -9.91 26.77 -13.15
N ILE A 543 -9.49 25.54 -13.49
CA ILE A 543 -9.18 25.15 -14.86
C ILE A 543 -10.48 25.12 -15.68
N ARG A 544 -10.43 25.68 -16.88
CA ARG A 544 -11.53 25.69 -17.85
C ARG A 544 -11.14 24.92 -19.10
N THR A 545 -12.10 24.30 -19.74
CA THR A 545 -11.89 23.67 -21.05
C THR A 545 -11.34 24.71 -22.05
N GLY A 546 -10.23 24.36 -22.72
CA GLY A 546 -9.49 25.22 -23.63
C GLY A 546 -8.24 25.86 -23.00
N ASP A 547 -8.07 25.87 -21.69
CA ASP A 547 -6.84 26.35 -21.04
C ASP A 547 -5.65 25.52 -21.49
N LEU A 548 -4.57 26.16 -21.93
CA LEU A 548 -3.35 25.47 -22.30
C LEU A 548 -2.60 25.03 -21.03
N ILE A 549 -2.35 23.73 -20.90
CA ILE A 549 -1.62 23.16 -19.76
C ILE A 549 -0.26 22.63 -20.22
N ARG A 550 0.80 23.06 -19.54
CA ARG A 550 2.12 22.44 -19.59
C ARG A 550 2.21 21.37 -18.51
N PHE A 551 2.33 20.14 -18.98
CA PHE A 551 2.48 18.94 -18.17
C PHE A 551 3.85 18.34 -18.48
N ASP A 552 4.85 18.59 -17.65
CA ASP A 552 6.23 18.13 -17.84
C ASP A 552 6.62 17.18 -16.69
N SER A 553 6.52 15.89 -16.93
CA SER A 553 6.87 14.88 -15.93
C SER A 553 8.38 14.64 -15.78
N VAL A 554 9.20 15.26 -16.61
CA VAL A 554 10.67 15.19 -16.50
C VAL A 554 11.15 16.17 -15.44
N THR A 555 10.67 17.40 -15.49
CA THR A 555 11.03 18.46 -14.53
C THR A 555 10.10 18.51 -13.32
N GLY A 556 8.90 17.90 -13.41
CA GLY A 556 7.83 18.02 -12.42
C GLY A 556 7.00 19.30 -12.57
N GLU A 557 7.10 20.01 -13.69
CA GLU A 557 6.35 21.25 -13.93
C GLU A 557 4.90 20.97 -14.32
N LEU A 558 3.95 21.66 -13.64
CA LEU A 558 2.53 21.52 -13.89
C LEU A 558 1.83 22.90 -13.81
N ASN A 559 1.65 23.52 -14.97
CA ASN A 559 1.13 24.89 -15.04
C ASN A 559 0.00 25.04 -16.07
N VAL A 560 -1.00 25.84 -15.74
CA VAL A 560 -1.85 26.49 -16.75
C VAL A 560 -1.07 27.68 -17.32
N LEU A 561 -0.90 27.72 -18.63
CA LEU A 561 -0.18 28.78 -19.34
C LEU A 561 -1.13 29.96 -19.64
N ILE A 562 -1.36 30.77 -18.63
CA ILE A 562 -2.26 31.91 -18.66
C ILE A 562 -1.58 33.09 -17.93
N ASN A 563 -2.04 34.30 -18.21
CA ASN A 563 -1.56 35.47 -17.49
C ASN A 563 -1.83 35.34 -15.98
N GLU A 564 -0.83 35.60 -15.14
CA GLU A 564 -0.90 35.42 -13.70
C GLU A 564 -2.04 36.23 -13.05
N ALA A 565 -2.26 37.46 -13.48
CA ALA A 565 -3.36 38.30 -12.97
C ALA A 565 -4.72 37.70 -13.29
N GLU A 566 -4.90 37.18 -14.50
CA GLU A 566 -6.12 36.47 -14.89
C GLU A 566 -6.30 35.21 -14.08
N TRP A 567 -5.24 34.40 -13.91
CA TRP A 567 -5.28 33.15 -13.11
C TRP A 567 -5.69 33.41 -11.66
N ASN A 568 -5.09 34.43 -11.05
CA ASN A 568 -5.38 34.77 -9.67
C ASN A 568 -6.80 35.35 -9.49
N ALA A 569 -7.33 36.02 -10.49
CA ALA A 569 -8.69 36.58 -10.48
C ALA A 569 -9.78 35.50 -10.73
N ARG A 570 -9.43 34.32 -11.24
CA ARG A 570 -10.43 33.26 -11.47
C ARG A 570 -10.97 32.71 -10.15
N GLU A 571 -12.28 32.66 -10.08
CA GLU A 571 -12.98 31.96 -9.00
C GLU A 571 -12.95 30.44 -9.24
N VAL A 572 -12.94 29.68 -8.15
CA VAL A 572 -13.12 28.22 -8.17
C VAL A 572 -14.55 27.89 -8.60
N GLU A 573 -14.72 26.90 -9.44
CA GLU A 573 -16.05 26.39 -9.78
C GLU A 573 -16.56 25.53 -8.61
N HIS A 574 -17.81 25.70 -8.25
CA HIS A 574 -18.49 24.89 -7.25
C HIS A 574 -19.54 24.01 -7.92
N ILE A 575 -19.56 22.73 -7.58
CA ILE A 575 -20.55 21.78 -8.09
C ILE A 575 -21.33 21.14 -6.93
N ASP A 576 -22.55 20.69 -7.23
CA ASP A 576 -23.35 19.91 -6.29
C ASP A 576 -22.89 18.44 -6.28
N LEU A 577 -22.39 17.97 -5.14
CA LEU A 577 -21.94 16.59 -4.91
C LEU A 577 -22.99 15.75 -4.15
N SER A 578 -24.18 16.27 -3.89
CA SER A 578 -25.20 15.61 -3.06
C SER A 578 -25.58 14.21 -3.59
N ALA A 579 -25.61 14.04 -4.91
CA ALA A 579 -25.90 12.75 -5.56
C ALA A 579 -24.84 11.69 -5.24
N ASN A 580 -23.59 12.08 -4.97
CA ASN A 580 -22.49 11.16 -4.65
C ASN A 580 -22.44 10.82 -3.15
N GLN A 581 -23.32 11.40 -2.33
CA GLN A 581 -23.30 11.22 -0.87
C GLN A 581 -24.34 10.24 -0.36
N GLN A 582 -25.20 9.70 -1.22
CA GLN A 582 -26.31 8.82 -0.86
C GLN A 582 -26.29 7.52 -1.66
N GLY A 583 -26.87 6.49 -1.04
CA GLY A 583 -26.95 5.14 -1.60
C GLY A 583 -25.64 4.36 -1.47
N CYS A 584 -25.72 3.05 -1.54
CA CYS A 584 -24.60 2.14 -1.34
C CYS A 584 -23.89 2.29 0.02
N GLY A 585 -24.58 2.86 1.04
CA GLY A 585 -24.00 3.12 2.36
C GLY A 585 -23.17 4.41 2.45
N ARG A 586 -23.06 5.20 1.38
CA ARG A 586 -22.22 6.42 1.35
C ARG A 586 -22.62 7.47 2.38
N GLU A 587 -23.90 7.54 2.74
CA GLU A 587 -24.43 8.42 3.76
C GLU A 587 -23.83 8.17 5.15
N LEU A 588 -23.42 6.94 5.47
CA LEU A 588 -22.78 6.58 6.74
C LEU A 588 -21.38 7.17 6.88
N PHE A 589 -20.76 7.55 5.76
CA PHE A 589 -19.39 8.05 5.68
C PHE A 589 -19.31 9.59 5.56
N SER A 590 -20.40 10.31 5.80
CA SER A 590 -20.42 11.77 5.73
C SER A 590 -19.37 12.43 6.64
N ASN A 591 -19.23 11.94 7.87
CA ASN A 591 -18.21 12.43 8.82
C ASN A 591 -16.79 12.08 8.36
N PHE A 592 -16.59 10.93 7.76
CA PHE A 592 -15.28 10.56 7.18
C PHE A 592 -14.89 11.58 6.10
N ARG A 593 -15.77 11.87 5.15
CA ARG A 593 -15.51 12.89 4.12
C ARG A 593 -15.15 14.24 4.71
N SER A 594 -15.97 14.73 5.67
CA SER A 594 -15.77 16.05 6.25
C SER A 594 -14.47 16.20 7.05
N MET A 595 -13.99 15.11 7.67
CA MET A 595 -12.80 15.11 8.52
C MET A 595 -11.51 14.71 7.79
N THR A 596 -11.60 14.11 6.61
CA THR A 596 -10.43 13.58 5.90
C THR A 596 -9.41 14.67 5.62
N SER A 597 -8.16 14.39 5.94
CA SER A 597 -7.02 15.25 5.66
C SER A 597 -6.66 15.25 4.17
N SER A 598 -5.73 16.12 3.75
CA SER A 598 -5.29 16.16 2.34
C SER A 598 -4.60 14.85 1.93
N ALA A 599 -4.52 14.59 0.63
CA ALA A 599 -3.79 13.45 0.07
C ALA A 599 -2.33 13.42 0.52
N GLU A 600 -1.65 14.59 0.53
CA GLU A 600 -0.25 14.73 0.94
C GLU A 600 -0.03 14.41 2.42
N THR A 601 -1.05 14.55 3.26
CA THR A 601 -0.99 14.20 4.69
C THR A 601 -1.57 12.82 5.01
N GLY A 602 -1.81 12.01 3.98
CA GLY A 602 -2.23 10.62 4.12
C GLY A 602 -3.72 10.37 3.94
N ALA A 603 -4.53 11.41 3.67
CA ALA A 603 -5.99 11.31 3.48
C ALA A 603 -6.66 10.48 4.59
N MET A 604 -6.42 10.83 5.84
CA MET A 604 -6.93 10.15 7.02
C MET A 604 -8.19 10.83 7.56
N SER A 605 -9.19 10.04 7.95
CA SER A 605 -10.44 10.53 8.55
C SER A 605 -10.37 10.62 10.09
N PHE A 606 -9.21 10.38 10.67
CA PHE A 606 -8.98 10.56 12.11
C PHE A 606 -8.65 12.02 12.39
N GLY A 607 -9.29 12.59 13.41
CA GLY A 607 -8.98 13.93 13.91
C GLY A 607 -7.80 13.96 14.88
N GLY A 608 -7.42 15.17 15.33
CA GLY A 608 -6.46 15.37 16.41
C GLY A 608 -5.02 15.07 16.06
N GLU A 609 -4.35 14.24 16.85
CA GLU A 609 -2.90 14.00 16.77
C GLU A 609 -2.43 13.34 15.47
N PHE A 610 -3.34 12.80 14.67
CA PHE A 610 -3.04 12.18 13.37
C PHE A 610 -3.18 13.16 12.18
N ALA A 611 -3.74 14.37 12.42
CA ALA A 611 -4.01 15.36 11.36
C ALA A 611 -2.77 16.19 10.97
#